data_ada4351f5f419d2a990447aaa04f75a4
#
_entry.id   ada4351f5f419d2a990447aaa04f75a4
#
_cell.length_a   1.000
_cell.length_b   1.000
_cell.length_c   1.000
_cell.angle_alpha   90.00
_cell.angle_beta   90.00
_cell.angle_gamma   90.00
#
_symmetry.space_group_name_H-M   'P 1'
#
loop_
_entity.id
_entity.type
_entity.pdbx_description
1 polymer ?
#
loop_
_entity_poly.entity_id
_entity_poly.type
_entity_poly.pdbx_seq_one_letter_code
_entity_poly.pdbx_strand_id
1 'polypeptide(L)'
;MHAFHRRLGAAMSTVGALVLALLCHGALAQDNSATIAIGYQRGLAYLPVILMEQQRLFEKHATRLGLKTTAEYRLLGGPAPIVDGLLGGALQAGVVGTPSAILLTDKTKDIKLIGSMGNFPMLYMTKRPELKTVADLGPQDKVATTAVKTGIYSLVLQMKAAKLWGPENYDRLDKFTVTMSHADALTAILAGSGTVTVHGCSYPHALQEQDAGAHVILDSKEVLGGTNGMITGLVASQKYCSANAKTCQAIVAALTEAHQWVNEDKDRAAKFFFDNGKTGETLAELQKQIKSTEIKFTIKPEGVQPFADFMYSVSKLVKNKLSYNDLVFDNLK
;
A
#
# COMPACT_ATOMS: atom_id res chain seq x y z
N MET A 1 82.67 -30.05 18.90
CA MET A 1 81.80 -28.94 18.52
C MET A 1 80.72 -29.43 17.54
N HIS A 2 79.89 -30.41 17.85
CA HIS A 2 78.80 -30.90 16.98
C HIS A 2 77.72 -31.60 17.82
N ALA A 3 77.05 -30.90 18.74
CA ALA A 3 75.91 -31.48 19.50
C ALA A 3 74.88 -30.45 19.99
N PHE A 4 74.80 -29.26 19.38
CA PHE A 4 73.91 -28.20 19.91
C PHE A 4 72.80 -27.77 19.00
N HIS A 5 72.67 -28.34 17.79
CA HIS A 5 71.69 -27.89 16.81
C HIS A 5 70.47 -28.80 16.55
N ARG A 6 70.22 -29.81 17.40
CA ARG A 6 69.13 -30.80 17.14
C ARG A 6 67.92 -30.72 18.07
N ARG A 7 67.87 -29.73 19.00
CA ARG A 7 66.74 -29.62 19.96
C ARG A 7 65.88 -28.43 19.86
N LEU A 8 66.09 -27.55 18.87
CA LEU A 8 65.18 -26.38 18.61
C LEU A 8 64.13 -26.59 17.54
N GLY A 9 64.13 -27.70 16.82
CA GLY A 9 63.17 -27.93 15.73
C GLY A 9 61.84 -28.58 16.14
N ALA A 10 61.70 -29.13 17.33
CA ALA A 10 60.55 -29.90 17.77
C ALA A 10 59.56 -29.12 18.62
N ALA A 11 59.91 -27.92 19.12
CA ALA A 11 59.01 -27.12 19.97
C ALA A 11 58.19 -26.12 19.24
N MET A 12 58.44 -25.81 17.95
CA MET A 12 57.66 -24.84 17.14
C MET A 12 56.50 -25.45 16.36
N SER A 13 56.45 -26.78 16.21
CA SER A 13 55.35 -27.43 15.44
C SER A 13 54.10 -27.72 16.26
N THR A 14 54.19 -27.74 17.60
CA THR A 14 53.03 -28.03 18.46
C THR A 14 52.24 -26.79 18.87
N VAL A 15 52.80 -25.58 18.80
CA VAL A 15 52.10 -24.34 19.13
C VAL A 15 51.25 -23.87 17.95
N GLY A 16 51.65 -24.14 16.70
CA GLY A 16 50.90 -23.77 15.51
C GLY A 16 49.57 -24.54 15.33
N ALA A 17 49.52 -25.81 15.78
CA ALA A 17 48.32 -26.64 15.68
C ALA A 17 47.23 -26.30 16.72
N LEU A 18 47.62 -25.77 17.88
CA LEU A 18 46.67 -25.39 18.95
C LEU A 18 46.00 -24.03 18.68
N VAL A 19 46.66 -23.12 17.96
CA VAL A 19 46.11 -21.80 17.61
C VAL A 19 45.09 -21.91 16.45
N LEU A 20 45.27 -22.87 15.53
CA LEU A 20 44.30 -23.10 14.44
C LEU A 20 43.02 -23.80 14.92
N ALA A 21 43.05 -24.58 15.98
CA ALA A 21 41.87 -25.25 16.56
C ALA A 21 40.98 -24.31 17.38
N LEU A 22 41.51 -23.18 17.88
CA LEU A 22 40.76 -22.16 18.61
C LEU A 22 40.05 -21.14 17.72
N LEU A 23 40.40 -21.05 16.43
CA LEU A 23 39.75 -20.16 15.46
C LEU A 23 38.49 -20.76 14.83
N CYS A 24 38.22 -22.05 15.01
CA CYS A 24 37.03 -22.71 14.47
C CYS A 24 35.83 -22.76 15.43
N HIS A 25 35.91 -22.21 16.64
CA HIS A 25 34.80 -22.22 17.61
C HIS A 25 34.12 -20.87 17.81
N GLY A 26 34.38 -19.90 16.93
CA GLY A 26 33.81 -18.54 16.98
C GLY A 26 32.70 -18.27 16.02
N ALA A 27 32.07 -19.26 15.40
CA ALA A 27 30.77 -19.10 14.80
C ALA A 27 29.68 -19.14 15.90
N LEU A 28 29.76 -18.20 16.85
CA LEU A 28 28.62 -17.85 17.68
C LEU A 28 27.51 -17.53 16.69
N ALA A 29 26.48 -18.35 16.74
CA ALA A 29 25.20 -18.02 16.10
C ALA A 29 24.87 -16.57 16.52
N GLN A 30 25.15 -15.64 15.65
CA GLN A 30 24.71 -14.27 15.82
C GLN A 30 23.19 -14.40 15.96
N ASP A 31 22.71 -14.11 17.16
CA ASP A 31 21.28 -14.15 17.49
C ASP A 31 20.62 -13.04 16.63
N ASN A 32 20.37 -13.37 15.37
CA ASN A 32 19.79 -12.49 14.37
C ASN A 32 18.32 -12.27 14.70
N SER A 33 18.05 -11.64 15.85
CA SER A 33 16.78 -10.98 16.10
C SER A 33 16.76 -9.69 15.29
N ALA A 34 16.60 -9.82 13.97
CA ALA A 34 16.42 -8.66 13.10
C ALA A 34 15.02 -8.11 13.33
N THR A 35 14.91 -6.79 13.41
CA THR A 35 13.60 -6.11 13.38
C THR A 35 13.41 -5.51 11.99
N ILE A 36 12.28 -5.81 11.35
CA ILE A 36 11.87 -5.13 10.13
C ILE A 36 10.94 -3.97 10.48
N ALA A 37 11.00 -2.88 9.71
CA ALA A 37 10.09 -1.75 9.85
C ALA A 37 9.08 -1.73 8.70
N ILE A 38 7.78 -1.65 9.04
CA ILE A 38 6.66 -1.59 8.10
C ILE A 38 5.92 -0.27 8.30
N GLY A 39 5.93 0.61 7.28
CA GLY A 39 5.24 1.90 7.33
C GLY A 39 3.79 1.81 6.86
N TYR A 40 2.86 2.45 7.57
CA TYR A 40 1.45 2.49 7.18
C TYR A 40 0.76 3.77 7.65
N GLN A 41 -0.51 3.97 7.27
CA GLN A 41 -1.36 5.09 7.68
C GLN A 41 -2.67 4.58 8.31
N ARG A 42 -3.54 5.50 8.74
CA ARG A 42 -4.87 5.17 9.25
C ARG A 42 -5.91 5.08 8.12
N GLY A 43 -6.98 4.34 8.37
CA GLY A 43 -8.14 4.20 7.51
C GLY A 43 -8.52 2.76 7.25
N LEU A 44 -9.74 2.53 6.76
CA LEU A 44 -10.27 1.18 6.53
C LEU A 44 -9.43 0.38 5.52
N ALA A 45 -8.85 1.05 4.52
CA ALA A 45 -7.94 0.43 3.56
C ALA A 45 -6.63 -0.11 4.18
N TYR A 46 -6.37 0.19 5.47
CA TYR A 46 -5.21 -0.32 6.21
C TYR A 46 -5.59 -1.42 7.22
N LEU A 47 -6.86 -1.84 7.25
CA LEU A 47 -7.32 -2.90 8.17
C LEU A 47 -6.41 -4.15 8.16
N PRO A 48 -5.97 -4.70 7.00
CA PRO A 48 -5.12 -5.89 7.01
C PRO A 48 -3.77 -5.67 7.72
N VAL A 49 -3.10 -4.54 7.51
CA VAL A 49 -1.81 -4.26 8.17
C VAL A 49 -1.98 -3.97 9.67
N ILE A 50 -3.09 -3.31 10.06
CA ILE A 50 -3.43 -3.11 11.48
C ILE A 50 -3.69 -4.47 12.16
N LEU A 51 -4.35 -5.40 11.45
CA LEU A 51 -4.55 -6.75 11.95
C LEU A 51 -3.23 -7.52 12.09
N MET A 52 -2.33 -7.39 11.10
CA MET A 52 -0.99 -7.98 11.16
C MET A 52 -0.24 -7.51 12.41
N GLU A 53 -0.29 -6.23 12.73
CA GLU A 53 0.33 -5.63 13.93
C GLU A 53 -0.30 -6.17 15.20
N GLN A 54 -1.61 -6.01 15.38
CA GLN A 54 -2.31 -6.29 16.63
C GLN A 54 -2.36 -7.79 16.97
N GLN A 55 -2.39 -8.65 15.95
CA GLN A 55 -2.39 -10.11 16.11
C GLN A 55 -1.00 -10.73 15.95
N ARG A 56 0.04 -9.90 15.78
CA ARG A 56 1.43 -10.35 15.59
C ARG A 56 1.55 -11.43 14.53
N LEU A 57 0.85 -11.26 13.40
CA LEU A 57 0.79 -12.28 12.36
C LEU A 57 2.15 -12.46 11.67
N PHE A 58 2.93 -11.38 11.53
CA PHE A 58 4.27 -11.49 10.99
C PHE A 58 5.16 -12.40 11.84
N GLU A 59 5.22 -12.18 13.16
CA GLU A 59 6.04 -12.97 14.09
C GLU A 59 5.59 -14.45 14.12
N LYS A 60 4.27 -14.69 14.05
CA LYS A 60 3.70 -16.03 13.95
C LYS A 60 4.25 -16.78 12.73
N HIS A 61 4.25 -16.15 11.55
CA HIS A 61 4.77 -16.77 10.33
C HIS A 61 6.29 -16.80 10.27
N ALA A 62 6.98 -15.78 10.79
CA ALA A 62 8.43 -15.77 10.93
C ALA A 62 8.93 -16.96 11.77
N THR A 63 8.29 -17.18 12.93
CA THR A 63 8.61 -18.33 13.82
C THR A 63 8.40 -19.67 13.11
N ARG A 64 7.32 -19.83 12.33
CA ARG A 64 7.07 -21.06 11.53
C ARG A 64 8.16 -21.33 10.49
N LEU A 65 8.82 -20.28 10.00
CA LEU A 65 9.92 -20.35 9.05
C LEU A 65 11.30 -20.46 9.74
N GLY A 66 11.33 -20.59 11.08
CA GLY A 66 12.54 -20.67 11.88
C GLY A 66 13.28 -19.34 12.04
N LEU A 67 12.58 -18.21 11.89
CA LEU A 67 13.12 -16.87 12.10
C LEU A 67 12.79 -16.36 13.51
N LYS A 68 13.72 -15.59 14.08
CA LYS A 68 13.51 -14.82 15.32
C LYS A 68 13.20 -13.33 15.02
N THR A 69 12.90 -13.00 13.77
CA THR A 69 12.63 -11.64 13.29
C THR A 69 11.31 -11.13 13.83
N THR A 70 11.28 -9.88 14.25
CA THR A 70 10.08 -9.15 14.68
C THR A 70 9.74 -8.02 13.69
N ALA A 71 8.53 -7.48 13.75
CA ALA A 71 8.12 -6.33 12.97
C ALA A 71 7.81 -5.13 13.87
N GLU A 72 8.38 -3.97 13.52
CA GLU A 72 7.99 -2.67 14.04
C GLU A 72 7.05 -2.00 13.04
N TYR A 73 5.81 -1.76 13.44
CA TYR A 73 4.83 -1.09 12.62
C TYR A 73 4.84 0.41 12.90
N ARG A 74 5.15 1.21 11.86
CA ARG A 74 5.29 2.67 11.98
C ARG A 74 4.09 3.37 11.37
N LEU A 75 3.24 3.92 12.24
CA LEU A 75 2.14 4.78 11.82
C LEU A 75 2.69 6.15 11.42
N LEU A 76 2.53 6.52 10.14
CA LEU A 76 3.08 7.73 9.55
C LEU A 76 1.98 8.66 9.06
N GLY A 77 2.22 9.97 9.13
CA GLY A 77 1.20 11.01 8.88
C GLY A 77 0.84 11.23 7.41
N GLY A 78 1.46 10.48 6.47
CA GLY A 78 1.18 10.64 5.05
C GLY A 78 2.04 9.72 4.17
N PRO A 79 1.84 9.74 2.85
CA PRO A 79 2.59 8.87 1.93
C PRO A 79 4.06 9.25 1.78
N ALA A 80 4.42 10.55 1.88
CA ALA A 80 5.79 11.00 1.66
C ALA A 80 6.80 10.38 2.64
N PRO A 81 6.59 10.37 3.98
CA PRO A 81 7.50 9.70 4.91
C PRO A 81 7.65 8.19 4.66
N ILE A 82 6.60 7.52 4.15
CA ILE A 82 6.69 6.09 3.79
C ILE A 82 7.59 5.92 2.56
N VAL A 83 7.40 6.73 1.53
CA VAL A 83 8.22 6.71 0.31
C VAL A 83 9.69 7.00 0.64
N ASP A 84 9.95 8.02 1.45
CA ASP A 84 11.31 8.40 1.86
C ASP A 84 11.96 7.28 2.70
N GLY A 85 11.21 6.68 3.63
CA GLY A 85 11.68 5.55 4.43
C GLY A 85 12.02 4.31 3.60
N LEU A 86 11.23 4.01 2.57
CA LEU A 86 11.50 2.92 1.62
C LEU A 86 12.75 3.20 0.77
N LEU A 87 12.87 4.42 0.24
CA LEU A 87 14.03 4.82 -0.59
C LEU A 87 15.32 4.89 0.22
N GLY A 88 15.24 5.33 1.48
CA GLY A 88 16.37 5.42 2.41
C GLY A 88 16.70 4.11 3.13
N GLY A 89 15.90 3.04 2.96
CA GLY A 89 16.11 1.75 3.63
C GLY A 89 15.70 1.73 5.11
N ALA A 90 15.11 2.81 5.64
CA ALA A 90 14.58 2.87 7.00
C ALA A 90 13.29 2.05 7.17
N LEU A 91 12.61 1.73 6.07
CA LEU A 91 11.48 0.81 6.00
C LEU A 91 11.83 -0.33 5.05
N GLN A 92 11.58 -1.56 5.46
CA GLN A 92 11.74 -2.76 4.63
C GLN A 92 10.48 -3.03 3.80
N ALA A 93 9.33 -2.61 4.32
CA ALA A 93 8.06 -2.62 3.60
C ALA A 93 7.22 -1.39 3.95
N GLY A 94 6.25 -1.04 3.11
CA GLY A 94 5.38 0.10 3.39
C GLY A 94 4.09 0.03 2.57
N VAL A 95 2.99 0.52 3.16
CA VAL A 95 1.70 0.61 2.48
C VAL A 95 1.58 1.96 1.79
N VAL A 96 1.52 1.94 0.48
CA VAL A 96 1.43 3.15 -0.37
C VAL A 96 0.25 3.08 -1.33
N GLY A 97 -0.21 4.22 -1.81
CA GLY A 97 -1.24 4.30 -2.85
C GLY A 97 -0.76 3.73 -4.19
N THR A 98 -1.69 3.25 -5.02
CA THR A 98 -1.39 2.65 -6.33
C THR A 98 -0.49 3.52 -7.21
N PRO A 99 -0.74 4.84 -7.40
CA PRO A 99 0.16 5.67 -8.20
C PRO A 99 1.58 5.75 -7.62
N SER A 100 1.71 5.82 -6.29
CA SER A 100 3.02 5.85 -5.62
C SER A 100 3.77 4.53 -5.79
N ALA A 101 3.08 3.38 -5.74
CA ALA A 101 3.70 2.07 -6.01
C ALA A 101 4.26 2.01 -7.44
N ILE A 102 3.49 2.45 -8.44
CA ILE A 102 3.91 2.49 -9.85
C ILE A 102 5.11 3.43 -10.04
N LEU A 103 5.08 4.64 -9.44
CA LEU A 103 6.19 5.59 -9.48
C LEU A 103 7.46 5.06 -8.82
N LEU A 104 7.33 4.37 -7.67
CA LEU A 104 8.46 3.73 -6.98
C LEU A 104 9.07 2.64 -7.84
N THR A 105 8.26 1.79 -8.46
CA THR A 105 8.76 0.75 -9.38
C THR A 105 9.45 1.38 -10.58
N ASP A 106 8.86 2.41 -11.20
CA ASP A 106 9.47 3.11 -12.35
C ASP A 106 10.82 3.72 -12.00
N LYS A 107 10.91 4.38 -10.84
CA LYS A 107 12.11 5.08 -10.38
C LYS A 107 13.22 4.14 -9.95
N THR A 108 12.89 3.07 -9.22
CA THR A 108 13.90 2.23 -8.57
C THR A 108 14.19 0.93 -9.31
N LYS A 109 13.23 0.42 -10.10
CA LYS A 109 13.23 -0.93 -10.70
C LYS A 109 13.32 -2.07 -9.65
N ASP A 110 13.24 -1.72 -8.39
CA ASP A 110 13.50 -2.59 -7.23
C ASP A 110 12.28 -2.70 -6.30
N ILE A 111 11.62 -1.56 -5.99
CA ILE A 111 10.46 -1.57 -5.11
C ILE A 111 9.22 -2.00 -5.89
N LYS A 112 8.57 -3.08 -5.44
CA LYS A 112 7.41 -3.71 -6.09
C LYS A 112 6.31 -4.02 -5.09
N LEU A 113 5.10 -4.25 -5.60
CA LEU A 113 3.96 -4.72 -4.82
C LEU A 113 4.16 -6.16 -4.36
N ILE A 114 4.08 -6.39 -3.07
CA ILE A 114 4.09 -7.70 -2.45
C ILE A 114 2.66 -8.18 -2.09
N GLY A 115 1.69 -7.26 -2.05
CA GLY A 115 0.28 -7.55 -1.85
C GLY A 115 -0.60 -6.30 -1.85
N SER A 116 -1.88 -6.48 -2.18
CA SER A 116 -2.91 -5.46 -2.02
C SER A 116 -3.41 -5.44 -0.57
N MET A 117 -3.80 -4.27 -0.08
CA MET A 117 -4.59 -4.16 1.17
C MET A 117 -6.08 -4.44 0.92
N GLY A 118 -6.51 -4.47 -0.33
CA GLY A 118 -7.87 -4.69 -0.80
C GLY A 118 -8.19 -3.81 -2.00
N ASN A 119 -9.26 -4.17 -2.69
CA ASN A 119 -9.78 -3.41 -3.83
C ASN A 119 -11.07 -2.72 -3.40
N PHE A 120 -11.14 -1.41 -3.62
CA PHE A 120 -12.19 -0.54 -3.13
C PHE A 120 -12.78 0.28 -4.28
N PRO A 121 -14.07 0.67 -4.23
CA PRO A 121 -14.63 1.60 -5.18
C PRO A 121 -13.99 2.98 -5.00
N MET A 122 -13.70 3.66 -6.10
CA MET A 122 -13.35 5.08 -6.12
C MET A 122 -14.48 5.80 -6.84
N LEU A 123 -15.23 6.59 -6.08
CA LEU A 123 -16.48 7.21 -6.50
C LEU A 123 -16.37 8.73 -6.50
N TYR A 124 -17.14 9.38 -7.36
CA TYR A 124 -17.30 10.84 -7.34
C TYR A 124 -18.73 11.16 -6.98
N MET A 125 -18.89 11.76 -5.81
CA MET A 125 -20.16 11.99 -5.14
C MET A 125 -20.57 13.45 -5.24
N THR A 126 -21.86 13.70 -5.49
CA THR A 126 -22.43 15.06 -5.48
C THR A 126 -23.87 15.07 -4.95
N LYS A 127 -24.27 16.17 -4.32
CA LYS A 127 -25.67 16.45 -3.96
C LYS A 127 -26.38 17.30 -5.04
N ARG A 128 -25.66 17.76 -6.07
CA ARG A 128 -26.25 18.59 -7.15
C ARG A 128 -26.99 17.72 -8.15
N PRO A 129 -28.34 17.78 -8.21
CA PRO A 129 -29.14 16.87 -9.01
C PRO A 129 -28.93 17.04 -10.51
N GLU A 130 -28.44 18.21 -10.97
CA GLU A 130 -28.12 18.49 -12.36
C GLU A 130 -26.87 17.83 -12.88
N LEU A 131 -25.91 17.52 -11.98
CA LEU A 131 -24.69 16.80 -12.35
C LEU A 131 -24.98 15.30 -12.41
N LYS A 132 -25.03 14.71 -13.60
CA LYS A 132 -25.27 13.27 -13.82
C LYS A 132 -23.98 12.52 -14.12
N THR A 133 -23.01 13.22 -14.71
CA THR A 133 -21.70 12.70 -15.08
C THR A 133 -20.63 13.77 -14.83
N VAL A 134 -19.38 13.40 -14.88
CA VAL A 134 -18.28 14.37 -14.80
C VAL A 134 -18.19 15.29 -16.04
N ALA A 135 -18.89 14.96 -17.11
CA ALA A 135 -18.96 15.82 -18.28
C ALA A 135 -19.85 17.07 -18.06
N ASP A 136 -20.72 17.03 -17.06
CA ASP A 136 -21.64 18.12 -16.72
C ASP A 136 -20.98 19.20 -15.84
N LEU A 137 -19.70 18.99 -15.42
CA LEU A 137 -18.96 19.94 -14.60
C LEU A 137 -18.75 21.27 -15.33
N GLY A 138 -19.13 22.36 -14.66
CA GLY A 138 -19.02 23.74 -15.14
C GLY A 138 -18.08 24.60 -14.30
N PRO A 139 -17.90 25.89 -14.66
CA PRO A 139 -16.97 26.81 -13.99
C PRO A 139 -17.24 27.02 -12.49
N GLN A 140 -18.48 26.80 -12.05
CA GLN A 140 -18.90 26.91 -10.65
C GLN A 140 -18.56 25.68 -9.81
N ASP A 141 -18.16 24.55 -10.46
CA ASP A 141 -17.94 23.29 -9.78
C ASP A 141 -16.52 23.16 -9.26
N LYS A 142 -16.39 22.51 -8.10
CA LYS A 142 -15.12 22.14 -7.48
C LYS A 142 -15.16 20.68 -7.09
N VAL A 143 -14.17 19.93 -7.56
CA VAL A 143 -13.97 18.51 -7.28
C VAL A 143 -12.87 18.36 -6.22
N ALA A 144 -13.23 17.99 -5.00
CA ALA A 144 -12.27 17.71 -3.95
C ALA A 144 -11.56 16.37 -4.22
N THR A 145 -10.24 16.38 -4.19
CA THR A 145 -9.38 15.20 -4.21
C THR A 145 -8.25 15.38 -3.20
N THR A 146 -7.65 14.29 -2.71
CA THR A 146 -6.58 14.38 -1.70
C THR A 146 -5.26 14.90 -2.26
N ALA A 147 -5.05 14.79 -3.57
CA ALA A 147 -3.89 15.36 -4.26
C ALA A 147 -4.25 15.61 -5.73
N VAL A 148 -4.24 16.86 -6.14
CA VAL A 148 -4.52 17.25 -7.53
C VAL A 148 -3.48 16.68 -8.48
N LYS A 149 -3.88 16.31 -9.70
CA LYS A 149 -3.07 15.81 -10.81
C LYS A 149 -2.42 14.43 -10.60
N THR A 150 -1.94 14.09 -9.42
CA THR A 150 -1.10 12.89 -9.18
C THR A 150 -1.72 11.89 -8.21
N GLY A 151 -2.73 12.31 -7.45
CA GLY A 151 -3.45 11.42 -6.53
C GLY A 151 -4.33 10.43 -7.28
N ILE A 152 -4.64 9.30 -6.64
CA ILE A 152 -5.41 8.22 -7.27
C ILE A 152 -6.77 8.68 -7.81
N TYR A 153 -7.47 9.54 -7.06
CA TYR A 153 -8.75 10.10 -7.52
C TYR A 153 -8.54 11.04 -8.71
N SER A 154 -7.53 11.92 -8.70
CA SER A 154 -7.24 12.78 -9.84
C SER A 154 -6.92 11.95 -11.10
N LEU A 155 -6.17 10.85 -10.97
CA LEU A 155 -5.87 9.97 -12.10
C LEU A 155 -7.12 9.28 -12.64
N VAL A 156 -8.05 8.81 -11.79
CA VAL A 156 -9.35 8.26 -12.25
C VAL A 156 -10.14 9.30 -13.04
N LEU A 157 -10.16 10.54 -12.56
CA LEU A 157 -10.83 11.65 -13.27
C LEU A 157 -10.18 11.93 -14.63
N GLN A 158 -8.85 11.96 -14.68
CA GLN A 158 -8.07 12.14 -15.91
C GLN A 158 -8.28 10.97 -16.89
N MET A 159 -8.29 9.73 -16.40
CA MET A 159 -8.60 8.54 -17.22
C MET A 159 -10.01 8.64 -17.84
N LYS A 160 -10.98 9.12 -17.06
CA LYS A 160 -12.34 9.36 -17.58
C LYS A 160 -12.37 10.49 -18.62
N ALA A 161 -11.65 11.57 -18.38
CA ALA A 161 -11.53 12.68 -19.34
C ALA A 161 -10.89 12.20 -20.66
N ALA A 162 -9.82 11.44 -20.59
CA ALA A 162 -9.18 10.84 -21.78
C ALA A 162 -10.14 9.92 -22.55
N LYS A 163 -10.96 9.15 -21.84
CA LYS A 163 -11.98 8.26 -22.46
C LYS A 163 -13.10 9.04 -23.14
N LEU A 164 -13.49 10.19 -22.58
CA LEU A 164 -14.58 11.02 -23.12
C LEU A 164 -14.13 11.91 -24.29
N TRP A 165 -12.94 12.47 -24.23
CA TRP A 165 -12.50 13.55 -25.13
C TRP A 165 -11.17 13.31 -25.84
N GLY A 166 -10.61 12.11 -25.72
CA GLY A 166 -9.30 11.76 -26.28
C GLY A 166 -8.15 11.94 -25.28
N PRO A 167 -7.06 11.18 -25.48
CA PRO A 167 -5.91 11.19 -24.57
C PRO A 167 -5.22 12.56 -24.47
N GLU A 168 -5.31 13.41 -25.49
CA GLU A 168 -4.77 14.77 -25.49
C GLU A 168 -5.56 15.75 -24.59
N ASN A 169 -6.77 15.38 -24.20
CA ASN A 169 -7.64 16.15 -23.32
C ASN A 169 -7.77 15.53 -21.90
N TYR A 170 -6.84 14.67 -21.53
CA TYR A 170 -6.90 13.94 -20.26
C TYR A 170 -6.98 14.86 -19.04
N ASP A 171 -6.37 16.03 -19.09
CA ASP A 171 -6.31 17.01 -17.99
C ASP A 171 -7.45 18.06 -18.03
N ARG A 172 -8.40 17.90 -18.95
CA ARG A 172 -9.50 18.86 -19.18
C ARG A 172 -10.28 19.18 -17.90
N LEU A 173 -10.40 18.22 -16.98
CA LEU A 173 -11.12 18.36 -15.72
C LEU A 173 -10.24 18.84 -14.56
N ASP A 174 -8.93 18.90 -14.71
CA ASP A 174 -7.99 19.30 -13.64
C ASP A 174 -8.27 20.71 -13.11
N LYS A 175 -8.73 21.62 -13.98
CA LYS A 175 -9.10 23.00 -13.62
C LYS A 175 -10.22 23.10 -12.58
N PHE A 176 -11.02 22.05 -12.43
CA PHE A 176 -12.07 21.97 -11.42
C PHE A 176 -11.58 21.34 -10.11
N THR A 177 -10.41 20.68 -10.09
CA THR A 177 -9.93 19.96 -8.92
C THR A 177 -9.33 20.88 -7.87
N VAL A 178 -9.55 20.55 -6.59
CA VAL A 178 -8.95 21.20 -5.44
C VAL A 178 -8.43 20.16 -4.48
N THR A 179 -7.28 20.44 -3.83
CA THR A 179 -6.74 19.57 -2.77
C THR A 179 -7.52 19.79 -1.49
N MET A 180 -8.11 18.73 -0.95
CA MET A 180 -8.84 18.76 0.31
C MET A 180 -8.75 17.38 0.98
N SER A 181 -8.72 17.35 2.31
CA SER A 181 -8.83 16.08 3.05
C SER A 181 -10.22 15.48 2.85
N HIS A 182 -10.34 14.14 2.95
CA HIS A 182 -11.65 13.49 2.84
C HIS A 182 -12.62 13.96 3.91
N ALA A 183 -12.15 14.22 5.15
CA ALA A 183 -13.01 14.69 6.23
C ALA A 183 -13.57 16.11 5.97
N ASP A 184 -12.74 17.01 5.45
CA ASP A 184 -13.17 18.37 5.10
C ASP A 184 -14.11 18.36 3.90
N ALA A 185 -13.81 17.54 2.88
CA ALA A 185 -14.66 17.38 1.70
C ALA A 185 -16.03 16.79 2.07
N LEU A 186 -16.08 15.76 2.90
CA LEU A 186 -17.32 15.20 3.44
C LEU A 186 -18.15 16.30 4.14
N THR A 187 -17.52 17.05 5.06
CA THR A 187 -18.18 18.15 5.77
C THR A 187 -18.76 19.19 4.78
N ALA A 188 -17.99 19.57 3.76
CA ALA A 188 -18.43 20.55 2.77
C ALA A 188 -19.61 20.03 1.91
N ILE A 189 -19.59 18.76 1.49
CA ILE A 189 -20.69 18.12 0.75
C ILE A 189 -21.95 18.01 1.61
N LEU A 190 -21.81 17.58 2.88
CA LEU A 190 -22.94 17.43 3.79
C LEU A 190 -23.60 18.79 4.09
N ALA A 191 -22.80 19.82 4.33
CA ALA A 191 -23.28 21.17 4.60
C ALA A 191 -23.91 21.88 3.39
N GLY A 192 -23.62 21.40 2.16
CA GLY A 192 -24.07 22.08 0.93
C GLY A 192 -23.50 23.50 0.80
N SER A 193 -22.31 23.75 1.35
CA SER A 193 -21.69 25.08 1.46
C SER A 193 -21.32 25.71 0.11
N GLY A 194 -21.33 24.95 -0.98
CA GLY A 194 -20.88 25.38 -2.31
C GLY A 194 -19.37 25.51 -2.48
N THR A 195 -18.58 25.37 -1.41
CA THR A 195 -17.10 25.38 -1.46
C THR A 195 -16.57 24.26 -2.32
N VAL A 196 -17.20 23.08 -2.23
CA VAL A 196 -16.94 21.88 -3.03
C VAL A 196 -18.31 21.34 -3.48
N THR A 197 -18.43 20.96 -4.73
CA THR A 197 -19.66 20.42 -5.30
C THR A 197 -19.59 18.93 -5.59
N VAL A 198 -18.36 18.40 -5.72
CA VAL A 198 -18.07 16.97 -5.97
C VAL A 198 -16.93 16.51 -5.09
N HIS A 199 -17.04 15.31 -4.54
CA HIS A 199 -15.97 14.67 -3.77
C HIS A 199 -15.55 13.36 -4.43
N GLY A 200 -14.26 13.26 -4.79
CA GLY A 200 -13.63 12.00 -5.20
C GLY A 200 -13.20 11.22 -3.95
N CYS A 201 -13.91 10.13 -3.64
CA CYS A 201 -13.75 9.38 -2.40
C CYS A 201 -13.98 7.87 -2.56
N SER A 202 -13.83 7.18 -1.47
CA SER A 202 -14.21 5.78 -1.29
C SER A 202 -14.99 5.63 0.01
N TYR A 203 -15.29 4.42 0.41
CA TYR A 203 -15.86 4.16 1.73
C TYR A 203 -14.83 4.49 2.83
N PRO A 204 -15.23 5.09 3.96
CA PRO A 204 -16.62 5.32 4.42
C PRO A 204 -17.35 6.52 3.82
N HIS A 205 -16.62 7.53 3.34
CA HIS A 205 -17.16 8.84 3.00
C HIS A 205 -18.26 8.75 1.94
N ALA A 206 -18.09 7.91 0.92
CA ALA A 206 -19.10 7.74 -0.11
C ALA A 206 -20.44 7.22 0.46
N LEU A 207 -20.43 6.32 1.44
CA LEU A 207 -21.65 5.84 2.09
C LEU A 207 -22.32 6.92 2.93
N GLN A 208 -21.54 7.71 3.67
CA GLN A 208 -22.05 8.82 4.47
C GLN A 208 -22.69 9.90 3.59
N GLU A 209 -22.08 10.18 2.44
CA GLU A 209 -22.63 11.11 1.45
C GLU A 209 -23.89 10.57 0.78
N GLN A 210 -23.94 9.27 0.45
CA GLN A 210 -25.14 8.61 -0.08
C GLN A 210 -26.30 8.67 0.91
N ASP A 211 -26.05 8.38 2.18
CA ASP A 211 -27.07 8.45 3.25
C ASP A 211 -27.60 9.89 3.43
N ALA A 212 -26.80 10.90 3.07
CA ALA A 212 -27.18 12.32 3.05
C ALA A 212 -27.79 12.78 1.70
N GLY A 213 -28.11 11.87 0.79
CA GLY A 213 -28.77 12.14 -0.50
C GLY A 213 -27.83 12.50 -1.65
N ALA A 214 -26.52 12.31 -1.51
CA ALA A 214 -25.61 12.42 -2.64
C ALA A 214 -25.70 11.19 -3.57
N HIS A 215 -25.37 11.40 -4.84
CA HIS A 215 -25.35 10.35 -5.86
C HIS A 215 -23.99 10.29 -6.56
N VAL A 216 -23.72 9.16 -7.21
CA VAL A 216 -22.48 8.91 -7.95
C VAL A 216 -22.58 9.49 -9.35
N ILE A 217 -21.54 10.24 -9.77
CA ILE A 217 -21.40 10.77 -11.15
C ILE A 217 -20.22 10.15 -11.90
N LEU A 218 -19.38 9.39 -11.22
CA LEU A 218 -18.31 8.57 -11.81
C LEU A 218 -17.96 7.44 -10.85
N ASP A 219 -17.93 6.21 -11.36
CA ASP A 219 -17.35 5.04 -10.71
C ASP A 219 -16.03 4.65 -11.41
N SER A 220 -14.97 4.39 -10.66
CA SER A 220 -13.68 3.96 -11.20
C SER A 220 -13.75 2.72 -12.09
N LYS A 221 -14.74 1.85 -11.89
CA LYS A 221 -14.99 0.68 -12.75
C LYS A 221 -15.08 1.07 -14.22
N GLU A 222 -15.59 2.27 -14.53
CA GLU A 222 -15.74 2.76 -15.89
C GLU A 222 -14.40 2.92 -16.63
N VAL A 223 -13.31 3.09 -15.89
CA VAL A 223 -11.96 3.29 -16.44
C VAL A 223 -10.97 2.20 -16.06
N LEU A 224 -11.32 1.32 -15.11
CA LEU A 224 -10.47 0.23 -14.62
C LEU A 224 -10.87 -1.16 -15.15
N GLY A 225 -11.58 -1.22 -16.28
CA GLY A 225 -11.95 -2.50 -16.90
C GLY A 225 -13.09 -3.25 -16.18
N GLY A 226 -13.97 -2.53 -15.49
CA GLY A 226 -15.14 -3.11 -14.82
C GLY A 226 -14.88 -3.63 -13.41
N THR A 227 -13.66 -3.40 -12.86
CA THR A 227 -13.29 -3.82 -11.50
C THR A 227 -13.08 -2.65 -10.57
N ASN A 228 -13.23 -2.87 -9.26
CA ASN A 228 -12.74 -1.93 -8.25
C ASN A 228 -11.21 -2.01 -8.21
N GLY A 229 -10.55 -0.86 -8.09
CA GLY A 229 -9.09 -0.79 -8.07
C GLY A 229 -8.50 -0.95 -6.68
N MET A 230 -7.25 -1.43 -6.63
CA MET A 230 -6.44 -1.32 -5.43
C MET A 230 -6.19 0.15 -5.10
N ILE A 231 -6.64 0.61 -3.93
CA ILE A 231 -6.33 1.97 -3.46
C ILE A 231 -4.93 2.00 -2.86
N THR A 232 -4.60 1.03 -1.99
CA THR A 232 -3.31 0.91 -1.32
C THR A 232 -2.78 -0.51 -1.40
N GLY A 233 -1.45 -0.63 -1.50
CA GLY A 233 -0.75 -1.91 -1.52
C GLY A 233 0.52 -1.87 -0.69
N LEU A 234 0.91 -3.02 -0.17
CA LEU A 234 2.18 -3.24 0.50
C LEU A 234 3.27 -3.41 -0.56
N VAL A 235 4.29 -2.59 -0.48
CA VAL A 235 5.48 -2.66 -1.33
C VAL A 235 6.71 -3.02 -0.50
N ALA A 236 7.69 -3.65 -1.14
CA ALA A 236 8.99 -3.96 -0.57
C ALA A 236 10.09 -3.91 -1.66
N SER A 237 11.37 -3.82 -1.25
CA SER A 237 12.51 -3.92 -2.16
C SER A 237 12.72 -5.37 -2.60
N GLN A 238 12.82 -5.61 -3.90
CA GLN A 238 13.13 -6.92 -4.46
C GLN A 238 14.52 -7.39 -4.03
N LYS A 239 15.50 -6.48 -3.99
CA LYS A 239 16.85 -6.76 -3.52
C LYS A 239 16.83 -7.19 -2.05
N TYR A 240 16.07 -6.49 -1.20
CA TYR A 240 15.90 -6.89 0.20
C TYR A 240 15.26 -8.28 0.30
N CYS A 241 14.17 -8.54 -0.42
CA CYS A 241 13.47 -9.82 -0.38
C CYS A 241 14.33 -10.97 -0.95
N SER A 242 15.16 -10.72 -1.95
CA SER A 242 16.09 -11.74 -2.46
C SER A 242 17.14 -12.15 -1.42
N ALA A 243 17.62 -11.18 -0.63
CA ALA A 243 18.56 -11.46 0.46
C ALA A 243 17.89 -12.04 1.72
N ASN A 244 16.59 -11.80 1.91
CA ASN A 244 15.81 -12.15 3.11
C ASN A 244 14.52 -12.90 2.72
N ALA A 245 14.63 -13.94 1.90
CA ALA A 245 13.47 -14.61 1.27
C ALA A 245 12.43 -15.11 2.29
N LYS A 246 12.88 -15.72 3.40
CA LYS A 246 11.96 -16.19 4.45
C LYS A 246 11.22 -15.04 5.14
N THR A 247 11.87 -13.89 5.33
CA THR A 247 11.24 -12.70 5.91
C THR A 247 10.12 -12.18 5.01
N CYS A 248 10.36 -12.05 3.71
CA CYS A 248 9.34 -11.63 2.76
C CYS A 248 8.22 -12.69 2.61
N GLN A 249 8.55 -13.98 2.68
CA GLN A 249 7.56 -15.05 2.75
C GLN A 249 6.67 -14.92 3.99
N ALA A 250 7.23 -14.58 5.15
CA ALA A 250 6.47 -14.33 6.38
C ALA A 250 5.53 -13.11 6.23
N ILE A 251 5.98 -12.02 5.57
CA ILE A 251 5.13 -10.84 5.29
C ILE A 251 3.94 -11.24 4.40
N VAL A 252 4.18 -11.97 3.31
CA VAL A 252 3.11 -12.45 2.41
C VAL A 252 2.11 -13.34 3.14
N ALA A 253 2.61 -14.29 3.94
CA ALA A 253 1.76 -15.21 4.70
C ALA A 253 0.92 -14.48 5.75
N ALA A 254 1.51 -13.50 6.46
CA ALA A 254 0.81 -12.67 7.42
C ALA A 254 -0.30 -11.83 6.78
N LEU A 255 -0.03 -11.20 5.64
CA LEU A 255 -1.02 -10.43 4.89
C LEU A 255 -2.14 -11.32 4.34
N THR A 256 -1.79 -12.52 3.84
CA THR A 256 -2.77 -13.50 3.37
C THR A 256 -3.69 -13.96 4.51
N GLU A 257 -3.14 -14.28 5.67
CA GLU A 257 -3.93 -14.64 6.86
C GLU A 257 -4.82 -13.48 7.32
N ALA A 258 -4.31 -12.24 7.28
CA ALA A 258 -5.11 -11.06 7.62
C ALA A 258 -6.33 -10.93 6.71
N HIS A 259 -6.18 -11.12 5.40
CA HIS A 259 -7.32 -11.12 4.46
C HIS A 259 -8.31 -12.26 4.72
N GLN A 260 -7.81 -13.47 4.99
CA GLN A 260 -8.65 -14.62 5.34
C GLN A 260 -9.47 -14.31 6.60
N TRP A 261 -8.83 -13.83 7.66
CA TRP A 261 -9.45 -13.48 8.92
C TRP A 261 -10.58 -12.43 8.76
N VAL A 262 -10.34 -11.38 7.94
CA VAL A 262 -11.35 -10.38 7.63
C VAL A 262 -12.52 -10.97 6.84
N ASN A 263 -12.27 -11.88 5.92
CA ASN A 263 -13.30 -12.46 5.06
C ASN A 263 -14.12 -13.56 5.75
N GLU A 264 -13.57 -14.25 6.75
CA GLU A 264 -14.26 -15.29 7.52
C GLU A 264 -15.43 -14.73 8.33
N ASP A 265 -15.25 -13.54 8.94
CA ASP A 265 -16.28 -12.92 9.77
C ASP A 265 -16.18 -11.39 9.69
N LYS A 266 -17.06 -10.81 8.87
CA LYS A 266 -17.12 -9.37 8.62
C LYS A 266 -17.55 -8.55 9.84
N ASP A 267 -18.38 -9.11 10.72
CA ASP A 267 -18.81 -8.45 11.96
C ASP A 267 -17.66 -8.38 12.96
N ARG A 268 -16.93 -9.48 13.12
CA ARG A 268 -15.70 -9.52 13.92
C ARG A 268 -14.66 -8.54 13.37
N ALA A 269 -14.49 -8.47 12.06
CA ALA A 269 -13.56 -7.55 11.42
C ALA A 269 -13.94 -6.08 11.65
N ALA A 270 -15.24 -5.74 11.57
CA ALA A 270 -15.75 -4.42 11.88
C ALA A 270 -15.52 -4.03 13.34
N LYS A 271 -15.81 -4.95 14.28
CA LYS A 271 -15.55 -4.72 15.71
C LYS A 271 -14.07 -4.53 15.99
N PHE A 272 -13.21 -5.38 15.40
CA PHE A 272 -11.77 -5.24 15.52
C PHE A 272 -11.28 -3.86 15.02
N PHE A 273 -11.75 -3.43 13.84
CA PHE A 273 -11.35 -2.15 13.28
C PHE A 273 -11.90 -0.97 14.09
N PHE A 274 -13.12 -1.08 14.63
CA PHE A 274 -13.68 -0.09 15.56
C PHE A 274 -12.78 0.14 16.77
N ASP A 275 -12.29 -0.96 17.36
CA ASP A 275 -11.46 -0.89 18.57
C ASP A 275 -10.04 -0.38 18.29
N ASN A 276 -9.47 -0.66 17.10
CA ASN A 276 -8.05 -0.45 16.80
C ASN A 276 -7.77 0.62 15.72
N GLY A 277 -8.71 0.88 14.81
CA GLY A 277 -8.53 1.79 13.66
C GLY A 277 -8.50 3.26 14.04
N LYS A 278 -9.26 3.65 15.08
CA LYS A 278 -9.34 5.04 15.61
C LYS A 278 -9.67 6.06 14.52
N THR A 279 -10.68 5.79 13.71
CA THR A 279 -11.06 6.59 12.53
C THR A 279 -12.32 7.43 12.74
N GLY A 280 -13.00 7.28 13.89
CA GLY A 280 -14.14 8.09 14.28
C GLY A 280 -15.50 7.58 13.83
N GLU A 281 -15.57 6.52 12.97
CA GLU A 281 -16.83 5.89 12.57
C GLU A 281 -17.44 5.07 13.71
N THR A 282 -18.76 4.95 13.68
CA THR A 282 -19.50 4.05 14.56
C THR A 282 -19.32 2.59 14.13
N LEU A 283 -19.54 1.65 15.04
CA LEU A 283 -19.50 0.23 14.71
C LEU A 283 -20.51 -0.14 13.61
N ALA A 284 -21.69 0.46 13.61
CA ALA A 284 -22.73 0.19 12.60
C ALA A 284 -22.28 0.65 11.20
N GLU A 285 -21.65 1.82 11.09
CA GLU A 285 -21.08 2.30 9.82
C GLU A 285 -19.98 1.37 9.32
N LEU A 286 -19.06 0.94 10.19
CA LEU A 286 -18.00 0.00 9.84
C LEU A 286 -18.55 -1.37 9.39
N GLN A 287 -19.58 -1.88 10.04
CA GLN A 287 -20.27 -3.11 9.64
C GLN A 287 -20.88 -2.97 8.24
N LYS A 288 -21.59 -1.85 7.96
CA LYS A 288 -22.15 -1.55 6.63
C LYS A 288 -21.06 -1.54 5.56
N GLN A 289 -19.93 -0.91 5.85
CA GLN A 289 -18.79 -0.79 4.91
C GLN A 289 -18.13 -2.14 4.63
N ILE A 290 -17.69 -2.84 5.69
CA ILE A 290 -16.91 -4.08 5.57
C ILE A 290 -17.76 -5.22 4.98
N LYS A 291 -19.08 -5.20 5.18
CA LYS A 291 -20.02 -6.14 4.56
C LYS A 291 -20.36 -5.80 3.11
N SER A 292 -20.04 -4.60 2.64
CA SER A 292 -20.31 -4.20 1.26
C SER A 292 -19.64 -5.17 0.28
N THR A 293 -20.38 -5.60 -0.73
CA THR A 293 -19.86 -6.41 -1.85
C THR A 293 -18.91 -5.63 -2.75
N GLU A 294 -18.90 -4.30 -2.62
CA GLU A 294 -18.01 -3.41 -3.36
C GLU A 294 -16.57 -3.41 -2.81
N ILE A 295 -16.35 -3.87 -1.58
CA ILE A 295 -15.02 -4.01 -0.98
C ILE A 295 -14.57 -5.45 -1.06
N LYS A 296 -13.40 -5.69 -1.67
CA LYS A 296 -12.76 -7.00 -1.72
C LYS A 296 -11.47 -6.97 -0.92
N PHE A 297 -11.46 -7.60 0.24
CA PHE A 297 -10.23 -7.84 0.99
C PHE A 297 -9.49 -9.02 0.37
N THR A 298 -8.49 -8.74 -0.42
CA THR A 298 -7.69 -9.72 -1.16
C THR A 298 -6.25 -9.25 -1.32
N ILE A 299 -5.32 -10.19 -1.28
CA ILE A 299 -3.90 -9.89 -1.53
C ILE A 299 -3.64 -9.54 -3.01
N LYS A 300 -4.51 -9.99 -3.92
CA LYS A 300 -4.36 -9.76 -5.36
C LYS A 300 -4.77 -8.33 -5.73
N PRO A 301 -3.88 -7.50 -6.29
CA PRO A 301 -4.20 -6.15 -6.73
C PRO A 301 -5.01 -6.18 -8.03
N GLU A 302 -6.11 -5.44 -8.08
CA GLU A 302 -6.89 -5.18 -9.30
C GLU A 302 -6.69 -3.74 -9.77
N GLY A 303 -6.92 -3.47 -11.05
CA GLY A 303 -6.88 -2.13 -11.63
C GLY A 303 -5.49 -1.47 -11.73
N VAL A 304 -4.40 -2.16 -11.36
CA VAL A 304 -3.05 -1.57 -11.35
C VAL A 304 -2.53 -1.33 -12.77
N GLN A 305 -2.73 -2.29 -13.70
CA GLN A 305 -2.25 -2.16 -15.07
C GLN A 305 -2.87 -0.98 -15.82
N PRO A 306 -4.19 -0.72 -15.78
CA PRO A 306 -4.78 0.48 -16.38
C PRO A 306 -4.16 1.79 -15.86
N PHE A 307 -3.84 1.90 -14.57
CA PHE A 307 -3.11 3.05 -14.04
C PHE A 307 -1.70 3.17 -14.63
N ALA A 308 -0.94 2.06 -14.67
CA ALA A 308 0.41 2.06 -15.23
C ALA A 308 0.43 2.47 -16.71
N ASP A 309 -0.48 1.92 -17.49
CA ASP A 309 -0.63 2.25 -18.91
C ASP A 309 -0.97 3.73 -19.11
N PHE A 310 -1.93 4.26 -18.33
CA PHE A 310 -2.30 5.67 -18.38
C PHE A 310 -1.15 6.58 -17.94
N MET A 311 -0.46 6.24 -16.84
CA MET A 311 0.66 7.03 -16.32
C MET A 311 1.84 7.07 -17.30
N TYR A 312 2.03 6.03 -18.11
CA TYR A 312 3.06 5.99 -19.15
C TYR A 312 2.60 6.67 -20.44
N SER A 313 1.46 6.24 -21.00
CA SER A 313 1.08 6.59 -22.37
C SER A 313 0.42 7.96 -22.49
N VAL A 314 -0.31 8.39 -21.47
CA VAL A 314 -1.13 9.61 -21.49
C VAL A 314 -0.54 10.70 -20.61
N SER A 315 -0.57 10.53 -19.27
CA SER A 315 -0.14 11.60 -18.35
C SER A 315 1.36 11.79 -18.25
N LYS A 316 2.17 10.85 -18.80
CA LYS A 316 3.64 10.87 -18.78
C LYS A 316 4.27 10.99 -17.39
N LEU A 317 3.57 10.53 -16.36
CA LEU A 317 4.06 10.51 -14.98
C LEU A 317 5.17 9.48 -14.76
N VAL A 318 5.20 8.41 -15.54
CA VAL A 318 6.28 7.40 -15.54
C VAL A 318 7.02 7.40 -16.87
N LYS A 319 8.30 7.04 -16.81
CA LYS A 319 9.22 7.08 -17.97
C LYS A 319 9.26 5.76 -18.73
N ASN A 320 8.95 4.65 -18.07
CA ASN A 320 9.04 3.32 -18.64
C ASN A 320 7.66 2.69 -18.74
N LYS A 321 7.42 1.94 -19.82
CA LYS A 321 6.24 1.09 -19.92
C LYS A 321 6.43 -0.09 -18.98
N LEU A 322 5.59 -0.19 -17.96
CA LEU A 322 5.62 -1.23 -16.94
C LEU A 322 4.49 -2.22 -17.20
N SER A 323 4.82 -3.50 -17.31
CA SER A 323 3.84 -4.58 -17.30
C SER A 323 3.41 -4.90 -15.86
N TYR A 324 2.31 -5.63 -15.69
CA TYR A 324 1.89 -6.13 -14.38
C TYR A 324 3.03 -6.89 -13.67
N ASN A 325 3.77 -7.73 -14.41
CA ASN A 325 4.88 -8.49 -13.86
C ASN A 325 6.06 -7.63 -13.40
N ASP A 326 6.23 -6.44 -13.94
CA ASP A 326 7.24 -5.49 -13.47
C ASP A 326 6.83 -4.84 -12.15
N LEU A 327 5.52 -4.69 -11.93
CA LEU A 327 4.94 -4.00 -10.77
C LEU A 327 4.82 -4.89 -9.53
N VAL A 328 4.76 -6.22 -9.70
CA VAL A 328 4.45 -7.16 -8.62
C VAL A 328 5.58 -8.15 -8.36
N PHE A 329 5.60 -8.72 -7.16
CA PHE A 329 6.42 -9.88 -6.83
C PHE A 329 5.83 -11.17 -7.41
N ASP A 330 6.65 -12.24 -7.47
CA ASP A 330 6.27 -13.53 -8.06
C ASP A 330 5.07 -14.19 -7.38
N ASN A 331 4.84 -13.94 -6.09
CA ASN A 331 3.69 -14.45 -5.35
C ASN A 331 2.33 -13.90 -5.84
N LEU A 332 2.34 -12.87 -6.70
CA LEU A 332 1.14 -12.24 -7.25
C LEU A 332 0.97 -12.45 -8.76
N LYS A 333 1.92 -13.14 -9.41
CA LYS A 333 1.89 -13.45 -10.85
C LYS A 333 0.91 -14.57 -11.21
#